data_11f1ae8e547868dda5c00877463cdc93
#
_entry.id   11f1ae8e547868dda5c00877463cdc93
#
_cell.length_a   1.000
_cell.length_b   1.000
_cell.length_c   1.000
_cell.angle_alpha   90.00
_cell.angle_beta   90.00
_cell.angle_gamma   90.00
#
_symmetry.space_group_name_H-M   'P 1'
#
loop_
_entity.id
_entity.type
_entity.pdbx_description
1 polymer ?
#
loop_
_entity_poly.entity_id
_entity_poly.type
_entity_poly.pdbx_seq_one_letter_code
_entity_poly.pdbx_strand_id
1 'polypeptide(L)'
;MENMRKFGPYFVILLAALAAVAIAANAQVASPPARANCKFADGKTIAVHYSSPRMRGRKIFGDLVPFGEVWRAGADDATSFVPNVDVIVGGKNVPAGKYTLFTLPTATKWTLIVSKQTGEWGIPYPGERYDFARTEMKISKLPSPLENFTISFDQAETSCTMKLEWETTRASIDITEKK
;
A
#
# COMPACT_ATOMS: atom_id res chain seq x y z
N MET A 1 51.99 -2.26 43.78
CA MET A 1 52.15 -3.35 42.78
C MET A 1 50.84 -3.62 42.14
N GLU A 2 50.77 -3.24 40.93
CA GLU A 2 49.59 -2.97 40.08
C GLU A 2 49.12 -4.26 39.38
N ASN A 3 47.93 -4.73 39.71
CA ASN A 3 47.29 -5.83 38.99
C ASN A 3 46.43 -5.28 37.86
N MET A 4 47.04 -4.96 36.70
CA MET A 4 46.32 -4.73 35.45
C MET A 4 45.76 -6.07 34.96
N ARG A 5 44.46 -6.30 35.16
CA ARG A 5 43.73 -7.41 34.50
C ARG A 5 43.68 -7.13 33.01
N LYS A 6 44.43 -7.89 32.23
CA LYS A 6 44.39 -7.91 30.77
C LYS A 6 42.99 -8.44 30.33
N PHE A 7 42.12 -7.56 29.87
CA PHE A 7 40.93 -8.00 29.15
C PHE A 7 41.39 -8.60 27.82
N GLY A 8 41.19 -9.90 27.69
CA GLY A 8 41.63 -10.66 26.52
C GLY A 8 40.85 -10.26 25.22
N PRO A 9 41.40 -10.61 24.05
CA PRO A 9 40.84 -10.23 22.74
C PRO A 9 39.39 -10.69 22.50
N TYR A 10 38.90 -11.65 23.27
CA TYR A 10 37.54 -12.17 23.21
C TYR A 10 36.46 -11.15 23.62
N PHE A 11 36.79 -10.16 24.47
CA PHE A 11 35.85 -9.14 24.90
C PHE A 11 35.56 -8.14 23.78
N VAL A 12 36.53 -7.82 22.93
CA VAL A 12 36.39 -6.94 21.77
C VAL A 12 35.58 -7.63 20.68
N ILE A 13 35.80 -8.95 20.49
CA ILE A 13 35.04 -9.74 19.48
C ILE A 13 33.56 -9.85 19.87
N LEU A 14 33.26 -10.00 21.17
CA LEU A 14 31.87 -10.10 21.65
C LEU A 14 31.10 -8.79 21.46
N LEU A 15 31.74 -7.63 21.68
CA LEU A 15 31.15 -6.30 21.45
C LEU A 15 30.92 -6.03 19.97
N ALA A 16 31.83 -6.46 19.09
CA ALA A 16 31.67 -6.31 17.63
C ALA A 16 30.52 -7.19 17.08
N ALA A 17 30.34 -8.40 17.62
CA ALA A 17 29.26 -9.30 17.25
C ALA A 17 27.88 -8.75 17.67
N LEU A 18 27.76 -8.15 18.87
CA LEU A 18 26.54 -7.52 19.35
C LEU A 18 26.15 -6.28 18.49
N ALA A 19 27.14 -5.48 18.06
CA ALA A 19 26.91 -4.32 17.20
C ALA A 19 26.42 -4.74 15.80
N ALA A 20 26.96 -5.83 15.25
CA ALA A 20 26.52 -6.36 13.95
C ALA A 20 25.07 -6.88 13.96
N VAL A 21 24.64 -7.51 15.06
CA VAL A 21 23.25 -7.97 15.24
C VAL A 21 22.28 -6.79 15.35
N ALA A 22 22.65 -5.71 16.02
CA ALA A 22 21.82 -4.51 16.14
C ALA A 22 21.62 -3.78 14.80
N ILE A 23 22.61 -3.78 13.91
CA ILE A 23 22.50 -3.18 12.56
C ILE A 23 21.59 -4.02 11.66
N ALA A 24 21.62 -5.34 11.78
CA ALA A 24 20.74 -6.23 11.02
C ALA A 24 19.25 -6.10 11.42
N ALA A 25 18.97 -5.82 12.69
CA ALA A 25 17.59 -5.67 13.19
C ALA A 25 16.89 -4.40 12.64
N ASN A 26 17.64 -3.34 12.30
CA ASN A 26 17.07 -2.12 11.72
C ASN A 26 16.82 -2.19 10.20
N ALA A 27 17.26 -3.23 9.52
CA ALA A 27 17.11 -3.40 8.07
C ALA A 27 15.77 -4.05 7.66
N GLN A 28 14.91 -4.41 8.63
CA GLN A 28 13.86 -5.42 8.40
C GLN A 28 12.50 -4.92 7.94
N VAL A 29 12.17 -3.64 7.98
CA VAL A 29 10.88 -3.16 7.49
C VAL A 29 11.00 -2.70 6.04
N ALA A 30 10.94 -3.67 5.12
CA ALA A 30 11.04 -3.41 3.69
C ALA A 30 9.85 -2.59 3.16
N SER A 31 8.69 -2.71 3.81
CA SER A 31 7.42 -2.09 3.40
C SER A 31 6.66 -1.63 4.65
N PRO A 32 6.98 -0.46 5.23
CA PRO A 32 6.34 -0.02 6.46
C PRO A 32 4.84 0.16 6.28
N PRO A 33 4.04 -0.10 7.34
CA PRO A 33 2.61 0.16 7.33
C PRO A 33 2.33 1.64 7.15
N ALA A 34 1.30 1.94 6.35
CA ALA A 34 0.86 3.29 6.03
C ALA A 34 -0.67 3.37 6.04
N ARG A 35 -1.19 4.60 6.12
CA ARG A 35 -2.62 4.88 6.16
C ARG A 35 -2.94 6.09 5.29
N ALA A 36 -4.10 6.02 4.64
CA ALA A 36 -4.71 7.15 3.96
C ALA A 36 -6.16 7.25 4.38
N ASN A 37 -6.67 8.46 4.57
CA ASN A 37 -8.05 8.69 4.97
C ASN A 37 -8.67 9.79 4.12
N CYS A 38 -9.95 9.63 3.80
CA CYS A 38 -10.79 10.70 3.34
C CYS A 38 -11.90 10.97 4.38
N LYS A 39 -12.27 12.23 4.57
CA LYS A 39 -13.37 12.64 5.43
C LYS A 39 -14.34 13.49 4.61
N PHE A 40 -15.59 13.09 4.54
CA PHE A 40 -16.67 13.86 3.94
C PHE A 40 -17.12 15.00 4.86
N ALA A 41 -17.85 15.97 4.32
CA ALA A 41 -18.29 17.17 5.03
C ALA A 41 -19.18 16.83 6.25
N ASP A 42 -19.95 15.77 6.22
CA ASP A 42 -20.80 15.28 7.29
C ASP A 42 -20.05 14.48 8.38
N GLY A 43 -18.72 14.35 8.24
CA GLY A 43 -17.84 13.66 9.19
C GLY A 43 -17.64 12.17 8.94
N LYS A 44 -18.33 11.57 7.98
CA LYS A 44 -18.11 10.18 7.54
C LYS A 44 -16.76 10.03 6.87
N THR A 45 -16.23 8.81 6.84
CA THR A 45 -14.83 8.59 6.45
C THR A 45 -14.67 7.34 5.59
N ILE A 46 -13.58 7.37 4.82
CA ILE A 46 -12.98 6.20 4.20
C ILE A 46 -11.59 6.04 4.80
N ALA A 47 -11.25 4.86 5.30
CA ALA A 47 -9.90 4.53 5.76
C ALA A 47 -9.27 3.46 4.85
N VAL A 48 -8.01 3.66 4.49
CA VAL A 48 -7.18 2.70 3.75
C VAL A 48 -5.94 2.39 4.58
N HIS A 49 -5.66 1.10 4.80
CA HIS A 49 -4.44 0.64 5.46
C HIS A 49 -3.68 -0.24 4.48
N TYR A 50 -2.40 0.01 4.33
CA TYR A 50 -1.55 -0.69 3.37
C TYR A 50 -0.10 -0.75 3.85
N SER A 51 0.70 -1.63 3.28
CA SER A 51 2.15 -1.59 3.41
C SER A 51 2.75 -0.90 2.20
N SER A 52 3.68 0.03 2.45
CA SER A 52 4.27 0.92 1.44
C SER A 52 5.62 0.38 0.96
N PRO A 53 5.70 -0.40 -0.13
CA PRO A 53 6.96 -0.87 -0.68
C PRO A 53 7.78 0.25 -1.30
N ARG A 54 9.10 0.01 -1.39
CA ARG A 54 10.12 0.91 -1.93
C ARG A 54 10.57 0.47 -3.31
N MET A 55 10.87 1.43 -4.19
CA MET A 55 11.45 1.17 -5.51
C MET A 55 12.82 0.48 -5.42
N ARG A 56 13.71 1.03 -4.63
CA ARG A 56 15.09 0.55 -4.49
C ARG A 56 15.80 0.36 -5.84
N GLY A 57 15.63 1.33 -6.73
CA GLY A 57 16.23 1.31 -8.07
C GLY A 57 15.62 0.29 -9.05
N ARG A 58 14.56 -0.43 -8.67
CA ARG A 58 13.89 -1.40 -9.55
C ARG A 58 12.89 -0.69 -10.46
N LYS A 59 12.68 -1.25 -11.64
CA LYS A 59 11.52 -0.92 -12.47
C LYS A 59 10.28 -1.57 -11.83
N ILE A 60 9.20 -0.82 -11.70
CA ILE A 60 8.02 -1.30 -10.99
C ILE A 60 6.99 -1.90 -11.96
N PHE A 61 6.31 -1.06 -12.72
CA PHE A 61 5.21 -1.54 -13.55
C PHE A 61 5.72 -2.15 -14.85
N GLY A 62 5.24 -3.37 -15.11
CA GLY A 62 5.70 -4.23 -16.21
C GLY A 62 6.93 -5.07 -15.87
N ASP A 63 7.40 -5.03 -14.59
CA ASP A 63 8.51 -5.84 -14.07
C ASP A 63 8.15 -6.36 -12.67
N LEU A 64 8.44 -5.64 -11.58
CA LEU A 64 8.12 -6.07 -10.20
C LEU A 64 6.61 -6.28 -10.01
N VAL A 65 5.80 -5.43 -10.61
CA VAL A 65 4.33 -5.57 -10.74
C VAL A 65 4.02 -5.82 -12.21
N PRO A 66 3.85 -7.09 -12.63
CA PRO A 66 3.63 -7.43 -14.03
C PRO A 66 2.34 -6.83 -14.56
N PHE A 67 2.33 -6.45 -15.84
CA PHE A 67 1.11 -6.06 -16.51
C PHE A 67 0.23 -7.28 -16.80
N GLY A 68 -1.09 -7.13 -16.62
CA GLY A 68 -2.07 -8.18 -16.82
C GLY A 68 -2.23 -9.11 -15.62
N GLU A 69 -1.53 -8.88 -14.52
CA GLU A 69 -1.67 -9.64 -13.28
C GLU A 69 -2.31 -8.81 -12.17
N VAL A 70 -3.12 -9.47 -11.32
CA VAL A 70 -3.75 -8.81 -10.18
C VAL A 70 -2.72 -8.57 -9.09
N TRP A 71 -2.61 -7.33 -8.65
CA TRP A 71 -1.72 -6.88 -7.59
C TRP A 71 -2.51 -6.39 -6.38
N ARG A 72 -2.10 -6.78 -5.17
CA ARG A 72 -2.74 -6.42 -3.88
C ARG A 72 -2.61 -4.93 -3.48
N ALA A 73 -2.21 -4.05 -4.40
CA ALA A 73 -2.07 -2.61 -4.22
C ALA A 73 -1.21 -2.23 -2.98
N GLY A 74 -0.10 -2.93 -2.80
CA GLY A 74 0.81 -2.77 -1.68
C GLY A 74 1.77 -3.94 -1.55
N ALA A 75 2.25 -4.18 -0.34
CA ALA A 75 3.11 -5.30 0.03
C ALA A 75 2.61 -5.93 1.34
N ASP A 76 3.20 -7.06 1.74
CA ASP A 76 2.83 -7.80 2.95
C ASP A 76 1.33 -8.11 2.99
N ASP A 77 0.59 -7.70 4.02
CA ASP A 77 -0.86 -7.86 4.07
C ASP A 77 -1.56 -7.09 2.94
N ALA A 78 -2.65 -7.65 2.44
CA ALA A 78 -3.45 -7.02 1.41
C ALA A 78 -4.05 -5.68 1.88
N THR A 79 -4.06 -4.71 0.98
CA THR A 79 -4.55 -3.34 1.27
C THR A 79 -6.02 -3.34 1.65
N SER A 80 -6.34 -2.87 2.85
CA SER A 80 -7.72 -2.77 3.32
C SER A 80 -8.38 -1.45 2.92
N PHE A 81 -9.69 -1.48 2.66
CA PHE A 81 -10.53 -0.34 2.33
C PHE A 81 -11.79 -0.38 3.21
N VAL A 82 -11.97 0.64 4.03
CA VAL A 82 -13.00 0.66 5.06
C VAL A 82 -13.82 1.96 4.98
N PRO A 83 -14.83 2.04 4.08
CA PRO A 83 -15.81 3.10 4.13
C PRO A 83 -16.78 2.87 5.31
N ASN A 84 -17.06 3.91 6.12
CA ASN A 84 -18.06 3.84 7.17
C ASN A 84 -19.46 4.34 6.73
N VAL A 85 -19.60 4.56 5.45
CA VAL A 85 -20.84 4.97 4.76
C VAL A 85 -20.88 4.30 3.39
N ASP A 86 -22.04 4.15 2.81
CA ASP A 86 -22.20 3.71 1.43
C ASP A 86 -21.55 4.71 0.49
N VAL A 87 -20.72 4.23 -0.42
CA VAL A 87 -19.99 5.07 -1.38
C VAL A 87 -20.20 4.59 -2.82
N ILE A 88 -19.97 5.50 -3.76
CA ILE A 88 -19.90 5.22 -5.19
C ILE A 88 -18.42 5.32 -5.59
N VAL A 89 -17.80 4.21 -5.93
CA VAL A 89 -16.42 4.10 -6.37
C VAL A 89 -16.37 3.96 -7.88
N GLY A 90 -15.95 4.99 -8.60
CA GLY A 90 -15.90 4.97 -10.07
C GLY A 90 -17.23 4.55 -10.71
N GLY A 91 -18.37 5.00 -10.17
CA GLY A 91 -19.71 4.68 -10.65
C GLY A 91 -20.30 3.35 -10.11
N LYS A 92 -19.60 2.62 -9.25
CA LYS A 92 -20.08 1.37 -8.63
C LYS A 92 -20.44 1.59 -7.16
N ASN A 93 -21.66 1.16 -6.76
CA ASN A 93 -22.06 1.20 -5.35
C ASN A 93 -21.23 0.22 -4.53
N VAL A 94 -20.67 0.70 -3.42
CA VAL A 94 -19.96 -0.08 -2.41
C VAL A 94 -20.55 0.29 -1.05
N PRO A 95 -21.27 -0.62 -0.38
CA PRO A 95 -21.82 -0.38 0.95
C PRO A 95 -20.74 -0.10 2.00
N ALA A 96 -21.12 0.52 3.11
CA ALA A 96 -20.28 0.60 4.29
C ALA A 96 -19.81 -0.80 4.70
N GLY A 97 -18.53 -0.95 5.03
CA GLY A 97 -17.99 -2.27 5.37
C GLY A 97 -16.47 -2.33 5.32
N LYS A 98 -15.96 -3.56 5.33
CA LYS A 98 -14.52 -3.85 5.18
C LYS A 98 -14.30 -4.60 3.88
N TYR A 99 -13.33 -4.16 3.12
CA TYR A 99 -12.96 -4.71 1.81
C TYR A 99 -11.44 -4.79 1.67
N THR A 100 -10.99 -5.56 0.70
CA THR A 100 -9.60 -5.55 0.24
C THR A 100 -9.53 -4.88 -1.14
N LEU A 101 -8.51 -4.07 -1.36
CA LEU A 101 -8.23 -3.49 -2.67
C LEU A 101 -7.17 -4.29 -3.41
N PHE A 102 -7.49 -4.59 -4.66
CA PHE A 102 -6.53 -5.05 -5.66
C PHE A 102 -6.56 -4.12 -6.86
N THR A 103 -5.52 -4.18 -7.67
CA THR A 103 -5.50 -3.54 -8.97
C THR A 103 -5.06 -4.54 -10.03
N LEU A 104 -5.57 -4.36 -11.25
CA LEU A 104 -5.10 -5.04 -12.45
C LEU A 104 -4.48 -4.00 -13.38
N PRO A 105 -3.16 -3.77 -13.29
CA PRO A 105 -2.46 -2.80 -14.12
C PRO A 105 -2.20 -3.36 -15.52
N THR A 106 -2.37 -2.53 -16.53
CA THR A 106 -1.82 -2.74 -17.88
C THR A 106 -1.02 -1.51 -18.29
N ALA A 107 -0.38 -1.55 -19.44
CA ALA A 107 0.41 -0.42 -19.94
C ALA A 107 -0.43 0.86 -20.16
N THR A 108 -1.73 0.72 -20.42
CA THR A 108 -2.59 1.84 -20.81
C THR A 108 -3.84 1.99 -19.94
N LYS A 109 -4.16 0.97 -19.12
CA LYS A 109 -5.41 0.92 -18.37
C LYS A 109 -5.20 0.21 -17.04
N TRP A 110 -5.76 0.74 -15.98
CA TRP A 110 -5.80 0.09 -14.68
C TRP A 110 -7.24 -0.17 -14.26
N THR A 111 -7.46 -1.32 -13.64
CA THR A 111 -8.74 -1.65 -13.01
C THR A 111 -8.55 -1.72 -11.50
N LEU A 112 -9.33 -0.95 -10.74
CA LEU A 112 -9.48 -1.13 -9.30
C LEU A 112 -10.47 -2.27 -9.07
N ILE A 113 -10.12 -3.15 -8.14
CA ILE A 113 -10.96 -4.26 -7.69
C ILE A 113 -11.22 -4.08 -6.19
N VAL A 114 -12.49 -4.02 -5.81
CA VAL A 114 -12.95 -4.02 -4.42
C VAL A 114 -13.43 -5.43 -4.11
N SER A 115 -12.69 -6.16 -3.27
CA SER A 115 -12.98 -7.54 -2.91
C SER A 115 -13.65 -7.66 -1.55
N LYS A 116 -14.62 -8.58 -1.42
CA LYS A 116 -15.26 -8.94 -0.15
C LYS A 116 -14.38 -9.82 0.74
N GLN A 117 -13.38 -10.49 0.16
CA GLN A 117 -12.44 -11.28 0.95
C GLN A 117 -11.52 -10.34 1.71
N THR A 118 -11.38 -10.55 3.02
CA THR A 118 -10.60 -9.67 3.91
C THR A 118 -9.73 -10.48 4.86
N GLY A 119 -8.70 -9.82 5.43
CA GLY A 119 -7.81 -10.45 6.41
C GLY A 119 -6.85 -11.47 5.80
N GLU A 120 -6.48 -11.28 4.54
CA GLU A 120 -5.64 -12.18 3.77
C GLU A 120 -4.30 -11.53 3.38
N TRP A 121 -3.36 -12.37 2.99
CA TRP A 121 -2.08 -11.91 2.43
C TRP A 121 -2.22 -11.30 1.03
N GLY A 122 -3.27 -11.68 0.29
CA GLY A 122 -3.58 -11.20 -1.05
C GLY A 122 -2.77 -11.82 -2.19
N ILE A 123 -1.95 -12.81 -1.90
CA ILE A 123 -1.26 -13.67 -2.87
C ILE A 123 -1.40 -15.12 -2.42
N PRO A 124 -2.00 -15.99 -3.25
CA PRO A 124 -2.63 -15.67 -4.54
C PRO A 124 -3.88 -14.78 -4.41
N TYR A 125 -4.24 -14.08 -5.48
CA TYR A 125 -5.52 -13.37 -5.56
C TYR A 125 -6.68 -14.36 -5.35
N PRO A 126 -7.68 -14.06 -4.47
CA PRO A 126 -8.69 -15.02 -4.06
C PRO A 126 -9.70 -15.39 -5.17
N GLY A 127 -9.74 -14.60 -6.24
CA GLY A 127 -10.56 -14.86 -7.42
C GLY A 127 -11.79 -13.94 -7.55
N GLU A 128 -12.26 -13.83 -8.79
CA GLU A 128 -13.33 -12.90 -9.18
C GLU A 128 -14.66 -13.11 -8.45
N ARG A 129 -14.92 -14.32 -7.93
CA ARG A 129 -16.12 -14.62 -7.13
C ARG A 129 -16.25 -13.76 -5.86
N TYR A 130 -15.14 -13.20 -5.39
CA TYR A 130 -15.10 -12.31 -4.23
C TYR A 130 -15.13 -10.83 -4.63
N ASP A 131 -15.04 -10.50 -5.91
CA ASP A 131 -15.08 -9.13 -6.36
C ASP A 131 -16.48 -8.54 -6.14
N PHE A 132 -16.51 -7.47 -5.38
CA PHE A 132 -17.72 -6.69 -5.19
C PHE A 132 -17.90 -5.67 -6.31
N ALA A 133 -16.80 -5.02 -6.69
CA ALA A 133 -16.79 -4.06 -7.77
C ALA A 133 -15.46 -4.10 -8.54
N ARG A 134 -15.54 -3.90 -9.84
CA ARG A 134 -14.41 -3.64 -10.74
C ARG A 134 -14.68 -2.34 -11.50
N THR A 135 -13.73 -1.42 -11.47
CA THR A 135 -13.90 -0.11 -12.10
C THR A 135 -12.58 0.42 -12.66
N GLU A 136 -12.66 1.15 -13.76
CA GLU A 136 -11.48 1.71 -14.42
C GLU A 136 -10.93 2.91 -13.65
N MET A 137 -9.60 3.00 -13.56
CA MET A 137 -8.88 4.12 -12.98
C MET A 137 -8.31 5.02 -14.07
N LYS A 138 -8.26 6.32 -13.82
CA LYS A 138 -7.54 7.28 -14.65
C LYS A 138 -6.05 7.15 -14.40
N ILE A 139 -5.24 7.07 -15.48
CA ILE A 139 -3.79 6.97 -15.41
C ILE A 139 -3.16 8.29 -15.84
N SER A 140 -2.16 8.72 -15.10
CA SER A 140 -1.31 9.87 -15.45
C SER A 140 0.14 9.64 -15.01
N LYS A 141 1.07 10.43 -15.55
CA LYS A 141 2.46 10.41 -15.15
C LYS A 141 2.71 11.39 -14.01
N LEU A 142 3.56 11.00 -13.08
CA LEU A 142 4.12 11.90 -12.07
C LEU A 142 5.24 12.76 -12.69
N PRO A 143 5.45 13.98 -12.22
CA PRO A 143 6.51 14.87 -12.71
C PRO A 143 7.92 14.36 -12.35
N SER A 144 8.03 13.55 -11.31
CA SER A 144 9.27 12.90 -10.87
C SER A 144 8.96 11.51 -10.27
N PRO A 145 9.93 10.56 -10.30
CA PRO A 145 9.74 9.25 -9.71
C PRO A 145 9.49 9.33 -8.20
N LEU A 146 8.50 8.58 -7.73
CA LEU A 146 8.17 8.41 -6.32
C LEU A 146 8.74 7.09 -5.82
N GLU A 147 9.68 7.15 -4.87
CA GLU A 147 10.38 5.99 -4.31
C GLU A 147 9.46 5.05 -3.55
N ASN A 148 8.47 5.61 -2.84
CA ASN A 148 7.58 4.87 -1.96
C ASN A 148 6.21 4.73 -2.59
N PHE A 149 5.66 3.51 -2.64
CA PHE A 149 4.25 3.35 -2.98
C PHE A 149 3.39 4.13 -2.01
N THR A 150 2.56 5.01 -2.53
CA THR A 150 1.74 5.93 -1.73
C THR A 150 0.29 5.85 -2.16
N ILE A 151 -0.61 5.64 -1.20
CA ILE A 151 -2.05 5.88 -1.36
C ILE A 151 -2.38 7.18 -0.66
N SER A 152 -3.10 8.06 -1.35
CA SER A 152 -3.52 9.37 -0.83
C SER A 152 -4.91 9.73 -1.34
N PHE A 153 -5.52 10.76 -0.73
CA PHE A 153 -6.81 11.29 -1.16
C PHE A 153 -6.70 12.79 -1.38
N ASP A 154 -7.22 13.27 -2.50
CA ASP A 154 -7.66 14.66 -2.61
C ASP A 154 -9.10 14.74 -2.13
N GLN A 155 -9.39 15.67 -1.22
CA GLN A 155 -10.69 15.81 -0.59
C GLN A 155 -11.43 17.01 -1.16
N ALA A 156 -12.72 16.81 -1.44
CA ALA A 156 -13.69 17.85 -1.70
C ALA A 156 -14.90 17.65 -0.76
N GLU A 157 -15.87 18.56 -0.76
CA GLU A 157 -16.97 18.53 0.19
C GLU A 157 -17.76 17.22 0.18
N THR A 158 -18.05 16.67 -1.00
CA THR A 158 -18.89 15.46 -1.19
C THR A 158 -18.17 14.32 -1.88
N SER A 159 -16.89 14.46 -2.15
CA SER A 159 -16.11 13.47 -2.91
C SER A 159 -14.67 13.41 -2.46
N CYS A 160 -14.02 12.30 -2.76
CA CYS A 160 -12.60 12.08 -2.60
C CYS A 160 -12.05 11.46 -3.88
N THR A 161 -10.91 11.94 -4.34
CA THR A 161 -10.16 11.25 -5.38
C THR A 161 -9.06 10.43 -4.73
N MET A 162 -9.19 9.10 -4.72
CA MET A 162 -8.15 8.19 -4.27
C MET A 162 -7.08 8.08 -5.34
N LYS A 163 -5.81 8.21 -4.92
CA LYS A 163 -4.62 8.12 -5.79
C LYS A 163 -3.71 7.02 -5.28
N LEU A 164 -3.25 6.18 -6.20
CA LEU A 164 -2.22 5.18 -6.01
C LEU A 164 -1.01 5.63 -6.85
N GLU A 165 0.12 5.90 -6.19
CA GLU A 165 1.28 6.52 -6.81
C GLU A 165 2.55 5.73 -6.51
N TRP A 166 3.29 5.40 -7.55
CA TRP A 166 4.60 4.77 -7.41
C TRP A 166 5.40 4.92 -8.71
N GLU A 167 6.73 4.98 -8.60
CA GLU A 167 7.59 5.24 -9.75
C GLU A 167 7.15 6.54 -10.45
N THR A 168 6.81 6.50 -11.72
CA THR A 168 6.29 7.64 -12.49
C THR A 168 4.80 7.55 -12.79
N THR A 169 4.09 6.62 -12.14
CA THR A 169 2.68 6.32 -12.42
C THR A 169 1.79 6.80 -11.29
N ARG A 170 0.70 7.48 -11.66
CA ARG A 170 -0.46 7.75 -10.81
C ARG A 170 -1.68 7.08 -11.41
N ALA A 171 -2.33 6.22 -10.64
CA ALA A 171 -3.66 5.72 -10.91
C ALA A 171 -4.66 6.39 -9.96
N SER A 172 -5.75 6.95 -10.45
CA SER A 172 -6.72 7.68 -9.63
C SER A 172 -8.16 7.30 -9.92
N ILE A 173 -9.02 7.43 -8.90
CA ILE A 173 -10.43 7.14 -8.99
C ILE A 173 -11.24 8.05 -8.08
N ASP A 174 -12.38 8.52 -8.57
CA ASP A 174 -13.29 9.36 -7.80
C ASP A 174 -14.22 8.49 -6.96
N ILE A 175 -14.40 8.89 -5.71
CA ILE A 175 -15.27 8.24 -4.73
C ILE A 175 -16.21 9.31 -4.17
N THR A 176 -17.50 9.07 -4.25
CA THR A 176 -18.52 9.98 -3.69
C THR A 176 -19.33 9.25 -2.63
N GLU A 177 -19.83 10.00 -1.66
CA GLU A 177 -20.82 9.48 -0.73
C GLU A 177 -22.13 9.16 -1.49
N LYS A 178 -22.71 8.00 -1.19
CA LYS A 178 -24.04 7.67 -1.71
C LYS A 178 -25.09 8.32 -0.83
N LYS A 179 -25.82 9.26 -1.38
CA LYS A 179 -26.99 9.88 -0.74
C LYS A 179 -28.22 8.99 -0.86
#